data_d975e5988e630db79331e37f3d9ef925
#
_entry.id   d975e5988e630db79331e37f3d9ef925
#
_cell.length_a   1.000
_cell.length_b   1.000
_cell.length_c   1.000
_cell.angle_alpha   90.00
_cell.angle_beta   90.00
_cell.angle_gamma   90.00
#
_symmetry.space_group_name_H-M   'P 1'
#
loop_
_entity.id
_entity.type
_entity.pdbx_description
1 polymer ?
#
loop_
_entity_poly.entity_id
_entity_poly.type
_entity_poly.pdbx_seq_one_letter_code
_entity_poly.pdbx_strand_id
1 'polypeptide(L)'
;MQLTVWTYEGPPHVGAMRVATGMRGLHYVLHAPQGDTYADLLFTMIERRGERPPVTYTTFQARDLGTDTAELFQKSARDAYERFKPEAMIVGASCTAELIQDDPAGLALTMGLPCPIIALDLPSYSHKENWGAAETFYQIVRQLADKGRVAPPRADRRPRANILGPTALGFRHRDDVAEITRMLTGLGIDINVTAPMGSTPSAIARIGEADFNVVLYPEIAHEAARWLDKNFGQKSTRTVPIGVGATREFIAEVCELAGIAVPAVDEGRMPWWSRSVDSTYLTSKRVFIFGDATHAIAAARIARDELGFEVVGLGCYNREFAREIRAAAKLYGLEPLITDDYLAVEDAIAAASCELVLGTQMERHIAKRLRLPCAVISAPVHVQDFPARHSPQMGFEGANVIFDTWVHPLVMGLEEHLLTMFRDDFEFSDAAGASHLGHGTAATASAPLASSREGSGVGLADDTVVEAKNSPPTPPDAGRGADTAVLERPQVDADGWTAEGARELQKIPFFVRGKAKRNTERYASEKGLTVIGVETLYEAKAHYAR
;
A
#
# COMPACT_ATOMS: atom_id res chain seq x y z
N MET A 1 -3.15 -9.01 27.11
CA MET A 1 -2.73 -9.39 25.74
C MET A 1 -3.76 -8.80 24.81
N GLN A 2 -3.40 -7.79 24.03
CA GLN A 2 -4.32 -7.18 23.06
C GLN A 2 -4.20 -8.01 21.78
N LEU A 3 -5.30 -8.60 21.34
CA LEU A 3 -5.33 -9.37 20.10
C LEU A 3 -5.41 -8.39 18.94
N THR A 4 -4.41 -8.35 18.10
CA THR A 4 -4.43 -7.58 16.85
C THR A 4 -5.32 -8.33 15.85
N VAL A 5 -6.42 -7.72 15.46
CA VAL A 5 -7.41 -8.32 14.52
C VAL A 5 -6.85 -8.35 13.09
N TRP A 6 -5.94 -7.42 12.76
CA TRP A 6 -5.33 -7.27 11.44
C TRP A 6 -3.82 -7.25 11.56
N THR A 7 -3.14 -8.02 10.73
CA THR A 7 -1.68 -8.05 10.64
C THR A 7 -1.23 -7.65 9.24
N TYR A 8 -0.07 -6.99 9.15
CA TYR A 8 0.53 -6.61 7.86
C TYR A 8 1.04 -7.79 7.06
N GLU A 9 1.44 -8.85 7.74
CA GLU A 9 2.01 -10.04 7.13
C GLU A 9 1.26 -11.28 7.58
N GLY A 10 1.06 -12.19 6.64
CA GLY A 10 0.56 -13.53 6.88
C GLY A 10 1.62 -14.44 7.54
N PRO A 11 1.29 -15.71 7.75
CA PRO A 11 2.25 -16.72 8.22
C PRO A 11 3.27 -17.07 7.13
N PRO A 12 4.44 -17.64 7.47
CA PRO A 12 5.54 -17.85 6.54
C PRO A 12 5.22 -18.80 5.38
N HIS A 13 4.29 -19.73 5.52
CA HIS A 13 3.85 -20.59 4.42
C HIS A 13 3.16 -19.81 3.29
N VAL A 14 2.53 -18.65 3.57
CA VAL A 14 2.01 -17.75 2.52
C VAL A 14 3.18 -17.12 1.76
N GLY A 15 4.28 -16.80 2.43
CA GLY A 15 5.52 -16.37 1.77
C GLY A 15 6.07 -17.42 0.80
N ALA A 16 6.06 -18.70 1.21
CA ALA A 16 6.42 -19.81 0.31
C ALA A 16 5.46 -19.90 -0.89
N MET A 17 4.16 -19.66 -0.69
CA MET A 17 3.19 -19.61 -1.78
C MET A 17 3.47 -18.46 -2.75
N ARG A 18 3.92 -17.30 -2.28
CA ARG A 18 4.33 -16.17 -3.14
C ARG A 18 5.46 -16.57 -4.08
N VAL A 19 6.45 -17.28 -3.55
CA VAL A 19 7.59 -17.79 -4.35
C VAL A 19 7.11 -18.84 -5.34
N ALA A 20 6.38 -19.86 -4.90
CA ALA A 20 5.87 -20.93 -5.75
C ALA A 20 4.97 -20.41 -6.88
N THR A 21 4.09 -19.46 -6.55
CA THR A 21 3.16 -18.85 -7.53
C THR A 21 3.90 -17.96 -8.54
N GLY A 22 5.03 -17.38 -8.14
CA GLY A 22 5.90 -16.63 -9.03
C GLY A 22 6.69 -17.49 -10.02
N MET A 23 6.92 -18.76 -9.72
CA MET A 23 7.73 -19.69 -10.54
C MET A 23 6.86 -20.55 -11.45
N ARG A 24 7.43 -20.99 -12.56
CA ARG A 24 6.85 -22.01 -13.44
C ARG A 24 7.51 -23.36 -13.19
N GLY A 25 6.76 -24.44 -13.33
CA GLY A 25 7.31 -25.79 -13.16
C GLY A 25 7.65 -26.17 -11.70
N LEU A 26 7.34 -25.31 -10.74
CA LEU A 26 7.43 -25.57 -9.31
C LEU A 26 6.03 -25.85 -8.75
N HIS A 27 5.90 -26.85 -7.89
CA HIS A 27 4.63 -27.15 -7.21
C HIS A 27 4.82 -27.20 -5.71
N TYR A 28 3.87 -26.62 -4.97
CA TYR A 28 3.90 -26.61 -3.51
C TYR A 28 2.90 -27.61 -2.95
N VAL A 29 3.36 -28.53 -2.12
CA VAL A 29 2.48 -29.39 -1.31
C VAL A 29 2.47 -28.85 0.10
N LEU A 30 1.36 -28.27 0.50
CA LEU A 30 1.15 -27.66 1.80
C LEU A 30 0.33 -28.59 2.68
N HIS A 31 0.95 -29.09 3.75
CA HIS A 31 0.24 -29.82 4.78
C HIS A 31 -0.58 -28.85 5.62
N ALA A 32 -1.90 -28.85 5.41
CA ALA A 32 -2.78 -27.83 5.93
C ALA A 32 -4.22 -28.33 6.09
N PRO A 33 -5.01 -27.79 7.02
CA PRO A 33 -6.44 -28.06 7.10
C PRO A 33 -7.19 -27.39 5.92
N GLN A 34 -8.43 -27.80 5.73
CA GLN A 34 -9.28 -27.25 4.67
C GLN A 34 -9.46 -25.73 4.77
N GLY A 35 -9.44 -25.16 5.98
CA GLY A 35 -9.60 -23.72 6.19
C GLY A 35 -8.52 -22.86 5.53
N ASP A 36 -7.29 -23.39 5.40
CA ASP A 36 -6.15 -22.61 4.88
C ASP A 36 -6.19 -22.43 3.35
N THR A 37 -7.11 -23.10 2.64
CA THR A 37 -7.28 -22.95 1.18
C THR A 37 -7.74 -21.55 0.77
N TYR A 38 -8.18 -20.70 1.69
CA TYR A 38 -8.57 -19.32 1.42
C TYR A 38 -7.42 -18.49 0.80
N ALA A 39 -6.18 -18.87 1.09
CA ALA A 39 -5.01 -18.17 0.58
C ALA A 39 -4.97 -18.13 -0.96
N ASP A 40 -5.56 -19.11 -1.66
CA ASP A 40 -5.68 -19.10 -3.12
C ASP A 40 -6.39 -17.85 -3.65
N LEU A 41 -7.37 -17.34 -2.88
CA LEU A 41 -8.13 -16.15 -3.27
C LEU A 41 -7.26 -14.89 -3.30
N LEU A 42 -6.25 -14.79 -2.43
CA LEU A 42 -5.32 -13.66 -2.42
C LEU A 42 -4.61 -13.54 -3.77
N PHE A 43 -4.15 -14.65 -4.33
CA PHE A 43 -3.42 -14.68 -5.60
C PHE A 43 -4.32 -14.50 -6.82
N THR A 44 -5.48 -15.13 -6.83
CA THR A 44 -6.38 -15.07 -7.98
C THR A 44 -7.15 -13.75 -8.04
N MET A 45 -7.70 -13.28 -6.93
CA MET A 45 -8.54 -12.09 -6.89
C MET A 45 -7.73 -10.80 -6.77
N ILE A 46 -6.75 -10.74 -5.86
CA ILE A 46 -5.99 -9.51 -5.62
C ILE A 46 -5.04 -9.25 -6.77
N GLU A 47 -4.22 -10.22 -7.18
CA GLU A 47 -3.26 -10.07 -8.27
C GLU A 47 -3.91 -10.19 -9.67
N ARG A 48 -5.21 -10.49 -9.75
CA ARG A 48 -5.95 -10.68 -11.01
C ARG A 48 -5.35 -11.76 -11.91
N ARG A 49 -4.90 -12.85 -11.33
CA ARG A 49 -4.32 -13.98 -12.10
C ARG A 49 -5.41 -14.80 -12.77
N GLY A 50 -5.10 -15.28 -13.97
CA GLY A 50 -5.99 -16.20 -14.71
C GLY A 50 -5.93 -17.66 -14.21
N GLU A 51 -4.94 -17.99 -13.38
CA GLU A 51 -4.68 -19.34 -12.91
C GLU A 51 -4.56 -19.37 -11.39
N ARG A 52 -4.91 -20.49 -10.79
CA ARG A 52 -4.72 -20.73 -9.36
C ARG A 52 -3.23 -20.90 -9.04
N PRO A 53 -2.81 -20.61 -7.80
CA PRO A 53 -1.48 -20.95 -7.30
C PRO A 53 -1.17 -22.44 -7.53
N PRO A 54 0.08 -22.80 -7.85
CA PRO A 54 0.51 -24.19 -8.01
C PRO A 54 0.67 -24.87 -6.66
N VAL A 55 -0.42 -24.96 -5.89
CA VAL A 55 -0.44 -25.48 -4.52
C VAL A 55 -1.45 -26.63 -4.40
N THR A 56 -1.04 -27.71 -3.78
CA THR A 56 -1.90 -28.80 -3.32
C THR A 56 -1.93 -28.81 -1.80
N TYR A 57 -3.13 -28.69 -1.23
CA TYR A 57 -3.36 -28.78 0.20
C TYR A 57 -3.77 -30.21 0.57
N THR A 58 -3.33 -30.70 1.70
CA THR A 58 -3.78 -32.00 2.21
C THR A 58 -5.23 -31.97 2.68
N THR A 59 -5.71 -30.80 3.07
CA THR A 59 -7.10 -30.56 3.51
C THR A 59 -7.58 -31.44 4.65
N PHE A 60 -6.69 -31.78 5.59
CA PHE A 60 -7.07 -32.60 6.76
C PHE A 60 -8.18 -31.90 7.58
N GLN A 61 -8.97 -32.72 8.27
CA GLN A 61 -10.07 -32.31 9.12
C GLN A 61 -9.89 -32.89 10.53
N ALA A 62 -10.69 -32.41 11.49
CA ALA A 62 -10.61 -32.89 12.88
C ALA A 62 -10.74 -34.42 13.01
N ARG A 63 -11.52 -35.08 12.13
CA ARG A 63 -11.65 -36.53 12.10
C ARG A 63 -10.36 -37.26 11.68
N ASP A 64 -9.54 -36.59 10.86
CA ASP A 64 -8.30 -37.18 10.34
C ASP A 64 -7.18 -37.16 11.39
N LEU A 65 -7.29 -36.31 12.43
CA LEU A 65 -6.37 -36.26 13.55
C LEU A 65 -6.37 -37.53 14.44
N GLY A 66 -7.42 -38.34 14.32
CA GLY A 66 -7.50 -39.67 14.97
C GLY A 66 -7.00 -40.80 14.09
N THR A 67 -6.53 -40.54 12.89
CA THR A 67 -6.00 -41.48 11.90
C THR A 67 -4.57 -41.09 11.51
N ASP A 68 -4.01 -41.74 10.51
CA ASP A 68 -2.65 -41.44 10.04
C ASP A 68 -2.65 -40.25 9.06
N THR A 69 -2.34 -39.03 9.55
CA THR A 69 -2.17 -37.83 8.74
C THR A 69 -0.96 -37.91 7.79
N ALA A 70 0.03 -38.78 8.11
CA ALA A 70 1.18 -39.03 7.26
C ALA A 70 0.79 -39.73 5.96
N GLU A 71 -0.12 -40.75 6.01
CA GLU A 71 -0.66 -41.36 4.78
C GLU A 71 -1.40 -40.35 3.91
N LEU A 72 -2.21 -39.48 4.52
CA LEU A 72 -2.94 -38.44 3.79
C LEU A 72 -1.98 -37.49 3.09
N PHE A 73 -0.91 -37.07 3.76
CA PHE A 73 0.13 -36.23 3.18
C PHE A 73 0.83 -36.93 2.00
N GLN A 74 1.32 -38.17 2.22
CA GLN A 74 2.02 -38.94 1.18
C GLN A 74 1.15 -39.16 -0.07
N LYS A 75 -0.13 -39.47 0.12
CA LYS A 75 -1.08 -39.60 -0.97
C LYS A 75 -1.22 -38.28 -1.72
N SER A 76 -1.44 -37.19 -1.02
CA SER A 76 -1.59 -35.85 -1.64
C SER A 76 -0.35 -35.44 -2.43
N ALA A 77 0.84 -35.74 -1.93
CA ALA A 77 2.10 -35.43 -2.63
C ALA A 77 2.30 -36.30 -3.90
N ARG A 78 1.96 -37.60 -3.85
CA ARG A 78 1.98 -38.45 -5.05
C ARG A 78 0.97 -37.99 -6.09
N ASP A 79 -0.27 -37.74 -5.69
CA ASP A 79 -1.34 -37.27 -6.57
C ASP A 79 -0.96 -35.94 -7.23
N ALA A 80 -0.34 -35.01 -6.47
CA ALA A 80 0.17 -33.75 -6.99
C ALA A 80 1.27 -33.97 -8.04
N TYR A 81 2.25 -34.83 -7.74
CA TYR A 81 3.30 -35.16 -8.71
C TYR A 81 2.72 -35.77 -9.98
N GLU A 82 1.84 -36.76 -9.86
CA GLU A 82 1.26 -37.46 -11.02
C GLU A 82 0.43 -36.51 -11.90
N ARG A 83 -0.31 -35.61 -11.27
CA ARG A 83 -1.20 -34.69 -11.97
C ARG A 83 -0.45 -33.54 -12.64
N PHE A 84 0.53 -32.94 -11.99
CA PHE A 84 1.16 -31.70 -12.44
C PHE A 84 2.54 -31.91 -13.07
N LYS A 85 3.19 -33.04 -12.79
CA LYS A 85 4.55 -33.37 -13.29
C LYS A 85 5.54 -32.21 -13.19
N PRO A 86 5.70 -31.60 -11.99
CA PRO A 86 6.56 -30.45 -11.83
C PRO A 86 8.04 -30.81 -12.01
N GLU A 87 8.85 -29.81 -12.37
CA GLU A 87 10.32 -29.96 -12.41
C GLU A 87 10.92 -30.09 -11.00
N ALA A 88 10.29 -29.49 -9.99
CA ALA A 88 10.63 -29.61 -8.58
C ALA A 88 9.39 -29.38 -7.70
N MET A 89 9.42 -29.92 -6.49
CA MET A 89 8.37 -29.71 -5.49
C MET A 89 8.95 -29.05 -4.25
N ILE A 90 8.24 -28.10 -3.67
CA ILE A 90 8.47 -27.64 -2.31
C ILE A 90 7.40 -28.24 -1.40
N VAL A 91 7.77 -28.51 -0.17
CA VAL A 91 6.91 -29.15 0.83
C VAL A 91 7.04 -28.40 2.15
N GLY A 92 5.94 -28.14 2.81
CA GLY A 92 5.92 -27.46 4.11
C GLY A 92 4.61 -27.66 4.85
N ALA A 93 4.56 -27.14 6.07
CA ALA A 93 3.41 -27.16 6.95
C ALA A 93 2.78 -25.77 7.10
N SER A 94 1.47 -25.73 7.28
CA SER A 94 0.78 -24.53 7.77
C SER A 94 0.93 -24.39 9.29
N CYS A 95 0.56 -23.22 9.82
CA CYS A 95 0.58 -22.98 11.27
C CYS A 95 -0.26 -24.00 12.06
N THR A 96 -1.35 -24.51 11.49
CA THR A 96 -2.19 -25.52 12.12
C THR A 96 -1.51 -26.90 12.10
N ALA A 97 -0.84 -27.26 10.99
CA ALA A 97 -0.10 -28.50 10.88
C ALA A 97 1.13 -28.53 11.82
N GLU A 98 1.78 -27.38 12.02
CA GLU A 98 2.87 -27.24 13.00
C GLU A 98 2.41 -27.55 14.42
N LEU A 99 1.19 -27.18 14.81
CA LEU A 99 0.63 -27.49 16.15
C LEU A 99 0.40 -28.98 16.40
N ILE A 100 0.09 -29.73 15.35
CA ILE A 100 -0.09 -31.19 15.47
C ILE A 100 1.22 -31.98 15.35
N GLN A 101 2.34 -31.26 15.15
CA GLN A 101 3.71 -31.79 15.08
C GLN A 101 3.95 -32.85 13.99
N ASP A 102 3.20 -32.77 12.90
CA ASP A 102 3.50 -33.55 11.69
C ASP A 102 4.79 -33.09 11.03
N ASP A 103 5.56 -34.02 10.49
CA ASP A 103 6.78 -33.75 9.72
C ASP A 103 6.58 -34.05 8.21
N PRO A 104 5.90 -33.18 7.45
CA PRO A 104 5.70 -33.37 6.02
C PRO A 104 7.02 -33.33 5.23
N ALA A 105 8.03 -32.64 5.75
CA ALA A 105 9.35 -32.53 5.13
C ALA A 105 10.08 -33.88 5.16
N GLY A 106 10.18 -34.51 6.33
CA GLY A 106 10.78 -35.83 6.48
C GLY A 106 10.04 -36.90 5.70
N LEU A 107 8.70 -36.88 5.72
CA LEU A 107 7.87 -37.80 4.96
C LEU A 107 8.13 -37.68 3.44
N ALA A 108 8.16 -36.47 2.90
CA ALA A 108 8.35 -36.22 1.48
C ALA A 108 9.70 -36.75 0.97
N LEU A 109 10.77 -36.54 1.74
CA LEU A 109 12.12 -37.01 1.37
C LEU A 109 12.22 -38.53 1.28
N THR A 110 11.41 -39.29 2.05
CA THR A 110 11.40 -40.76 2.00
C THR A 110 10.57 -41.36 0.87
N MET A 111 9.75 -40.54 0.19
CA MET A 111 8.82 -41.04 -0.84
C MET A 111 9.48 -41.45 -2.17
N GLY A 112 10.70 -41.00 -2.45
CA GLY A 112 11.42 -41.30 -3.68
C GLY A 112 10.73 -40.80 -4.95
N LEU A 113 10.10 -39.60 -4.90
CA LEU A 113 9.47 -38.99 -6.06
C LEU A 113 10.51 -38.66 -7.14
N PRO A 114 10.14 -38.72 -8.44
CA PRO A 114 11.09 -38.57 -9.56
C PRO A 114 11.56 -37.12 -9.81
N CYS A 115 11.21 -36.16 -8.95
CA CYS A 115 11.68 -34.78 -9.03
C CYS A 115 12.36 -34.35 -7.72
N PRO A 116 13.23 -33.33 -7.75
CA PRO A 116 13.79 -32.75 -6.53
C PRO A 116 12.70 -32.28 -5.58
N ILE A 117 12.86 -32.60 -4.28
CA ILE A 117 11.98 -32.14 -3.21
C ILE A 117 12.76 -31.19 -2.32
N ILE A 118 12.25 -29.99 -2.16
CA ILE A 118 12.78 -28.96 -1.28
C ILE A 118 11.90 -28.91 -0.04
N ALA A 119 12.39 -29.49 1.03
CA ALA A 119 11.70 -29.50 2.33
C ALA A 119 11.90 -28.13 3.01
N LEU A 120 10.79 -27.51 3.41
CA LEU A 120 10.75 -26.21 4.08
C LEU A 120 10.41 -26.40 5.56
N ASP A 121 11.24 -25.81 6.41
CA ASP A 121 10.96 -25.60 7.83
C ASP A 121 10.59 -24.11 8.02
N LEU A 122 9.30 -23.83 8.23
CA LEU A 122 8.74 -22.48 8.26
C LEU A 122 7.96 -22.25 9.56
N PRO A 123 8.66 -22.01 10.70
CA PRO A 123 8.03 -21.90 12.01
C PRO A 123 7.12 -20.66 12.11
N SER A 124 5.82 -20.89 12.05
CA SER A 124 4.76 -19.87 11.92
C SER A 124 4.60 -18.99 13.15
N TYR A 125 5.02 -19.46 14.32
CA TYR A 125 4.87 -18.73 15.58
C TYR A 125 6.04 -17.79 15.89
N SER A 126 7.13 -17.89 15.14
CA SER A 126 8.32 -17.06 15.31
C SER A 126 8.62 -16.15 14.12
N HIS A 127 8.15 -16.50 12.93
CA HIS A 127 8.41 -15.79 11.68
C HIS A 127 7.14 -15.42 10.92
N LYS A 128 7.28 -14.48 9.99
CA LYS A 128 6.19 -13.92 9.18
C LYS A 128 6.41 -14.20 7.70
N GLU A 129 5.53 -13.65 6.88
CA GLU A 129 5.40 -13.93 5.44
C GLU A 129 6.67 -13.59 4.64
N ASN A 130 7.27 -12.40 4.85
CA ASN A 130 8.47 -12.00 4.10
C ASN A 130 9.65 -12.89 4.42
N TRP A 131 9.85 -13.23 5.70
CA TRP A 131 10.87 -14.19 6.08
C TRP A 131 10.63 -15.57 5.42
N GLY A 132 9.37 -16.03 5.41
CA GLY A 132 9.01 -17.30 4.76
C GLY A 132 9.30 -17.30 3.25
N ALA A 133 9.07 -16.19 2.58
CA ALA A 133 9.41 -16.03 1.17
C ALA A 133 10.94 -16.02 0.95
N ALA A 134 11.69 -15.31 1.80
CA ALA A 134 13.14 -15.27 1.75
C ALA A 134 13.78 -16.64 1.97
N GLU A 135 13.35 -17.34 3.02
CA GLU A 135 13.84 -18.70 3.33
C GLU A 135 13.52 -19.68 2.20
N THR A 136 12.30 -19.64 1.69
CA THR A 136 11.89 -20.50 0.56
C THR A 136 12.76 -20.23 -0.67
N PHE A 137 12.95 -18.97 -1.04
CA PHE A 137 13.80 -18.63 -2.20
C PHE A 137 15.25 -19.03 -1.97
N TYR A 138 15.78 -18.81 -0.77
CA TYR A 138 17.12 -19.27 -0.41
C TYR A 138 17.28 -20.78 -0.53
N GLN A 139 16.33 -21.57 -0.02
CA GLN A 139 16.38 -23.03 -0.11
C GLN A 139 16.28 -23.54 -1.55
N ILE A 140 15.45 -22.91 -2.37
CA ILE A 140 15.36 -23.21 -3.82
C ILE A 140 16.71 -22.95 -4.50
N VAL A 141 17.31 -21.78 -4.30
CA VAL A 141 18.61 -21.45 -4.90
C VAL A 141 19.71 -22.39 -4.39
N ARG A 142 19.76 -22.62 -3.08
CA ARG A 142 20.78 -23.49 -2.46
C ARG A 142 20.76 -24.92 -2.97
N GLN A 143 19.56 -25.46 -3.22
CA GLN A 143 19.40 -26.89 -3.58
C GLN A 143 19.41 -27.11 -5.10
N LEU A 144 18.94 -26.15 -5.91
CA LEU A 144 18.82 -26.32 -7.35
C LEU A 144 19.97 -25.70 -8.14
N ALA A 145 20.72 -24.73 -7.61
CA ALA A 145 21.83 -24.13 -8.33
C ALA A 145 22.94 -25.17 -8.60
N ASP A 146 23.30 -25.32 -9.86
CA ASP A 146 24.37 -26.22 -10.27
C ASP A 146 25.72 -25.53 -10.09
N LYS A 147 26.51 -25.96 -9.11
CA LYS A 147 27.82 -25.39 -8.82
C LYS A 147 28.85 -25.58 -9.93
N GLY A 148 28.61 -26.49 -10.87
CA GLY A 148 29.42 -26.66 -12.06
C GLY A 148 29.14 -25.63 -13.15
N ARG A 149 28.03 -24.89 -13.06
CA ARG A 149 27.65 -23.85 -14.03
C ARG A 149 28.06 -22.48 -13.52
N VAL A 150 29.18 -22.01 -14.01
CA VAL A 150 29.73 -20.70 -13.69
C VAL A 150 29.73 -19.77 -14.90
N ALA A 151 29.82 -18.48 -14.67
CA ALA A 151 29.89 -17.50 -15.74
C ALA A 151 31.09 -17.80 -16.65
N PRO A 152 30.91 -17.93 -17.98
CA PRO A 152 32.02 -18.07 -18.89
C PRO A 152 32.90 -16.78 -18.94
N PRO A 153 34.16 -16.86 -19.37
CA PRO A 153 35.02 -15.68 -19.50
C PRO A 153 34.34 -14.55 -20.31
N ARG A 154 34.61 -13.29 -19.91
CA ARG A 154 33.96 -12.10 -20.51
C ARG A 154 34.54 -11.63 -21.85
N ALA A 155 35.64 -12.19 -22.31
CA ALA A 155 36.43 -11.62 -23.42
C ALA A 155 35.61 -11.27 -24.68
N ASP A 156 34.56 -12.03 -24.99
CA ASP A 156 33.78 -11.89 -26.23
C ASP A 156 32.24 -11.84 -26.02
N ARG A 157 31.76 -11.50 -24.83
CA ARG A 157 30.33 -11.45 -24.53
C ARG A 157 29.93 -10.24 -23.70
N ARG A 158 28.66 -9.90 -23.77
CA ARG A 158 28.05 -8.91 -22.88
C ARG A 158 28.04 -9.38 -21.42
N PRO A 159 28.13 -8.44 -20.47
CA PRO A 159 27.87 -8.76 -19.06
C PRO A 159 26.48 -9.37 -18.88
N ARG A 160 26.34 -10.29 -17.94
CA ARG A 160 25.08 -10.95 -17.59
C ARG A 160 24.72 -10.72 -16.13
N ALA A 161 23.47 -10.38 -15.87
CA ALA A 161 22.94 -10.21 -14.52
C ALA A 161 21.80 -11.17 -14.24
N ASN A 162 21.67 -11.60 -12.98
CA ASN A 162 20.42 -12.12 -12.46
C ASN A 162 19.61 -10.96 -11.88
N ILE A 163 18.27 -11.01 -11.97
CA ILE A 163 17.35 -10.14 -11.26
C ILE A 163 16.70 -10.96 -10.15
N LEU A 164 16.89 -10.56 -8.89
CA LEU A 164 16.50 -11.34 -7.72
C LEU A 164 15.47 -10.62 -6.85
N GLY A 165 14.52 -11.41 -6.34
CA GLY A 165 13.57 -11.00 -5.32
C GLY A 165 12.12 -10.82 -5.74
N PRO A 166 11.75 -10.59 -7.01
CA PRO A 166 10.35 -10.39 -7.37
C PRO A 166 9.53 -11.66 -7.20
N THR A 167 8.37 -11.56 -6.52
CA THR A 167 7.44 -12.66 -6.24
C THR A 167 6.03 -12.35 -6.73
N ALA A 168 5.13 -13.33 -6.67
CA ALA A 168 3.70 -13.08 -6.73
C ALA A 168 3.23 -12.24 -5.53
N LEU A 169 2.10 -11.54 -5.64
CA LEU A 169 1.52 -10.60 -4.66
C LEU A 169 2.45 -9.46 -4.23
N GLY A 170 3.58 -9.27 -4.87
CA GLY A 170 4.47 -8.14 -4.62
C GLY A 170 3.91 -6.84 -5.21
N PHE A 171 4.11 -5.73 -4.50
CA PHE A 171 3.70 -4.41 -4.97
C PHE A 171 4.50 -4.02 -6.22
N ARG A 172 3.83 -3.99 -7.37
CA ARG A 172 4.41 -3.60 -8.68
C ARG A 172 5.52 -4.52 -9.22
N HIS A 173 5.81 -5.64 -8.60
CA HIS A 173 6.93 -6.52 -8.96
C HIS A 173 7.00 -6.87 -10.45
N ARG A 174 5.83 -7.12 -11.10
CA ARG A 174 5.74 -7.39 -12.54
C ARG A 174 6.24 -6.23 -13.38
N ASP A 175 5.81 -5.02 -13.03
CA ASP A 175 6.11 -3.82 -13.80
C ASP A 175 7.55 -3.35 -13.53
N ASP A 176 8.04 -3.52 -12.30
CA ASP A 176 9.42 -3.23 -11.93
C ASP A 176 10.40 -4.14 -12.65
N VAL A 177 10.11 -5.44 -12.73
CA VAL A 177 10.94 -6.38 -13.51
C VAL A 177 11.01 -5.96 -14.97
N ALA A 178 9.89 -5.56 -15.57
CA ALA A 178 9.85 -5.13 -16.97
C ALA A 178 10.69 -3.84 -17.17
N GLU A 179 10.56 -2.87 -16.27
CA GLU A 179 11.30 -1.60 -16.36
C GLU A 179 12.80 -1.80 -16.14
N ILE A 180 13.20 -2.57 -15.14
CA ILE A 180 14.61 -2.83 -14.86
C ILE A 180 15.24 -3.71 -15.95
N THR A 181 14.51 -4.68 -16.48
CA THR A 181 14.97 -5.47 -17.64
C THR A 181 15.23 -4.57 -18.86
N ARG A 182 14.31 -3.63 -19.15
CA ARG A 182 14.46 -2.65 -20.22
C ARG A 182 15.70 -1.79 -20.00
N MET A 183 15.89 -1.30 -18.78
CA MET A 183 17.04 -0.46 -18.40
C MET A 183 18.37 -1.22 -18.55
N LEU A 184 18.50 -2.42 -17.98
CA LEU A 184 19.72 -3.24 -18.06
C LEU A 184 20.04 -3.62 -19.51
N THR A 185 19.04 -3.99 -20.30
CA THR A 185 19.21 -4.30 -21.71
C THR A 185 19.68 -3.07 -22.50
N GLY A 186 19.13 -1.88 -22.20
CA GLY A 186 19.58 -0.60 -22.76
C GLY A 186 21.03 -0.26 -22.42
N LEU A 187 21.52 -0.69 -21.26
CA LEU A 187 22.93 -0.58 -20.86
C LEU A 187 23.83 -1.66 -21.51
N GLY A 188 23.29 -2.55 -22.33
CA GLY A 188 24.02 -3.64 -22.97
C GLY A 188 24.29 -4.84 -22.04
N ILE A 189 23.51 -5.02 -20.99
CA ILE A 189 23.61 -6.12 -20.03
C ILE A 189 22.53 -7.15 -20.33
N ASP A 190 22.93 -8.39 -20.52
CA ASP A 190 22.01 -9.51 -20.76
C ASP A 190 21.44 -10.02 -19.43
N ILE A 191 20.17 -10.43 -19.44
CA ILE A 191 19.53 -11.05 -18.27
C ILE A 191 19.73 -12.57 -18.36
N ASN A 192 20.36 -13.13 -17.32
CA ASN A 192 20.55 -14.58 -17.19
C ASN A 192 19.30 -15.25 -16.63
N VAL A 193 18.89 -14.85 -15.41
CA VAL A 193 17.71 -15.38 -14.72
C VAL A 193 17.02 -14.22 -13.99
N THR A 194 15.71 -14.15 -14.11
CA THR A 194 14.85 -13.37 -13.20
C THR A 194 14.18 -14.35 -12.23
N ALA A 195 14.42 -14.23 -10.94
CA ALA A 195 13.95 -15.18 -9.95
C ALA A 195 13.50 -14.52 -8.63
N PRO A 196 12.48 -15.10 -7.98
CA PRO A 196 11.67 -16.26 -8.36
C PRO A 196 10.72 -16.02 -9.56
N MET A 197 10.23 -14.78 -9.75
CA MET A 197 9.19 -14.46 -10.73
C MET A 197 9.60 -14.86 -12.16
N GLY A 198 8.76 -15.71 -12.78
CA GLY A 198 8.93 -16.16 -14.15
C GLY A 198 10.00 -17.23 -14.38
N SER A 199 10.82 -17.56 -13.35
CA SER A 199 11.84 -18.61 -13.45
C SER A 199 11.25 -20.03 -13.37
N THR A 200 12.08 -20.99 -13.73
CA THR A 200 11.80 -22.44 -13.55
C THR A 200 12.91 -23.06 -12.69
N PRO A 201 12.70 -24.24 -12.10
CA PRO A 201 13.76 -24.99 -11.44
C PRO A 201 15.01 -25.20 -12.31
N SER A 202 14.83 -25.50 -13.60
CA SER A 202 15.93 -25.62 -14.58
C SER A 202 16.62 -24.28 -14.87
N ALA A 203 15.92 -23.14 -14.81
CA ALA A 203 16.55 -21.81 -14.89
C ALA A 203 17.38 -21.52 -13.64
N ILE A 204 16.89 -21.88 -12.45
CA ILE A 204 17.68 -21.73 -11.21
C ILE A 204 18.99 -22.53 -11.26
N ALA A 205 18.99 -23.70 -11.88
CA ALA A 205 20.23 -24.47 -12.05
C ALA A 205 21.32 -23.70 -12.78
N ARG A 206 20.97 -22.72 -13.63
CA ARG A 206 21.90 -21.87 -14.39
C ARG A 206 22.19 -20.51 -13.72
N ILE A 207 21.71 -20.26 -12.51
CA ILE A 207 21.84 -18.96 -11.85
C ILE A 207 23.32 -18.55 -11.65
N GLY A 208 24.22 -19.54 -11.53
CA GLY A 208 25.67 -19.34 -11.44
C GLY A 208 26.33 -18.79 -12.71
N GLU A 209 25.66 -18.80 -13.88
CA GLU A 209 26.19 -18.33 -15.16
C GLU A 209 26.18 -16.79 -15.31
N ALA A 210 25.63 -16.04 -14.34
CA ALA A 210 25.67 -14.58 -14.33
C ALA A 210 27.00 -14.04 -13.76
N ASP A 211 27.34 -12.83 -14.13
CA ASP A 211 28.51 -12.11 -13.61
C ASP A 211 28.25 -11.45 -12.26
N PHE A 212 27.00 -11.00 -12.04
CA PHE A 212 26.56 -10.32 -10.83
C PHE A 212 25.04 -10.43 -10.65
N ASN A 213 24.54 -9.98 -9.50
CA ASN A 213 23.13 -10.00 -9.18
C ASN A 213 22.59 -8.58 -9.00
N VAL A 214 21.40 -8.33 -9.52
CA VAL A 214 20.57 -7.16 -9.26
C VAL A 214 19.50 -7.55 -8.25
N VAL A 215 19.58 -7.02 -7.04
CA VAL A 215 18.64 -7.28 -5.95
C VAL A 215 17.60 -6.17 -5.93
N LEU A 216 16.38 -6.47 -6.34
CA LEU A 216 15.27 -5.51 -6.35
C LEU A 216 14.50 -5.48 -5.04
N TYR A 217 14.35 -6.64 -4.42
CA TYR A 217 13.59 -6.80 -3.17
C TYR A 217 14.46 -7.52 -2.13
N PRO A 218 15.24 -6.75 -1.36
CA PRO A 218 16.16 -7.30 -0.35
C PRO A 218 15.46 -8.18 0.67
N GLU A 219 14.20 -7.87 1.02
CA GLU A 219 13.37 -8.64 1.95
C GLU A 219 13.22 -10.10 1.54
N ILE A 220 13.32 -10.39 0.23
CA ILE A 220 13.17 -11.74 -0.32
C ILE A 220 14.52 -12.33 -0.75
N ALA A 221 15.40 -11.49 -1.32
CA ALA A 221 16.56 -12.00 -2.05
C ALA A 221 17.88 -11.96 -1.26
N HIS A 222 17.95 -11.25 -0.13
CA HIS A 222 19.23 -10.97 0.54
C HIS A 222 20.02 -12.25 0.88
N GLU A 223 19.38 -13.26 1.47
CA GLU A 223 20.07 -14.50 1.86
C GLU A 223 20.50 -15.33 0.63
N ALA A 224 19.65 -15.40 -0.40
CA ALA A 224 20.00 -16.07 -1.66
C ALA A 224 21.19 -15.35 -2.34
N ALA A 225 21.19 -14.02 -2.39
CA ALA A 225 22.27 -13.22 -2.97
C ALA A 225 23.59 -13.39 -2.21
N ARG A 226 23.57 -13.43 -0.87
CA ARG A 226 24.75 -13.73 -0.05
C ARG A 226 25.29 -15.14 -0.32
N TRP A 227 24.41 -16.09 -0.49
CA TRP A 227 24.82 -17.46 -0.83
C TRP A 227 25.45 -17.53 -2.21
N LEU A 228 24.92 -16.79 -3.20
CA LEU A 228 25.48 -16.70 -4.55
C LEU A 228 26.86 -16.01 -4.56
N ASP A 229 27.04 -14.94 -3.80
CA ASP A 229 28.36 -14.31 -3.62
C ASP A 229 29.37 -15.31 -3.04
N LYS A 230 29.00 -16.05 -1.99
CA LYS A 230 29.88 -17.03 -1.36
C LYS A 230 30.26 -18.21 -2.25
N ASN A 231 29.33 -18.71 -3.08
CA ASN A 231 29.52 -19.95 -3.84
C ASN A 231 29.97 -19.71 -5.30
N PHE A 232 29.63 -18.54 -5.90
CA PHE A 232 29.95 -18.21 -7.29
C PHE A 232 30.73 -16.90 -7.43
N GLY A 233 30.97 -16.16 -6.33
CA GLY A 233 31.66 -14.86 -6.38
C GLY A 233 30.81 -13.74 -7.00
N GLN A 234 29.52 -13.97 -7.18
CA GLN A 234 28.60 -13.01 -7.78
C GLN A 234 28.26 -11.88 -6.82
N LYS A 235 28.84 -10.70 -7.04
CA LYS A 235 28.49 -9.50 -6.27
C LYS A 235 27.07 -9.07 -6.58
N SER A 236 26.46 -8.35 -5.64
CA SER A 236 25.07 -7.90 -5.76
C SER A 236 24.96 -6.39 -5.59
N THR A 237 23.99 -5.80 -6.29
CA THR A 237 23.62 -4.39 -6.05
C THR A 237 23.07 -4.21 -4.64
N ARG A 238 23.33 -3.04 -4.06
CA ARG A 238 22.84 -2.61 -2.75
C ARG A 238 21.78 -1.54 -2.86
N THR A 239 21.80 -0.81 -3.97
CA THR A 239 20.84 0.27 -4.24
C THR A 239 19.59 -0.30 -4.90
N VAL A 240 18.42 -0.02 -4.32
CA VAL A 240 17.12 -0.29 -4.94
C VAL A 240 16.70 0.98 -5.71
N PRO A 241 16.44 0.91 -7.03
CA PRO A 241 16.27 2.08 -7.89
C PRO A 241 14.88 2.70 -7.81
N ILE A 242 14.44 3.11 -6.61
CA ILE A 242 13.15 3.79 -6.38
C ILE A 242 13.42 5.29 -6.20
N GLY A 243 12.92 6.11 -7.13
CA GLY A 243 13.20 7.54 -7.24
C GLY A 243 14.36 7.85 -8.18
N VAL A 244 14.49 9.12 -8.59
CA VAL A 244 15.47 9.58 -9.56
C VAL A 244 16.90 9.43 -9.03
N GLY A 245 17.13 9.90 -7.81
CA GLY A 245 18.46 9.84 -7.18
C GLY A 245 18.95 8.41 -7.03
N ALA A 246 18.12 7.51 -6.48
CA ALA A 246 18.46 6.11 -6.33
C ALA A 246 18.66 5.40 -7.68
N THR A 247 17.89 5.77 -8.70
CA THR A 247 18.05 5.20 -10.05
C THR A 247 19.41 5.57 -10.67
N ARG A 248 19.88 6.81 -10.48
CA ARG A 248 21.23 7.23 -10.91
C ARG A 248 22.33 6.44 -10.20
N GLU A 249 22.23 6.30 -8.88
CA GLU A 249 23.16 5.50 -8.07
C GLU A 249 23.17 4.04 -8.50
N PHE A 250 21.99 3.46 -8.72
CA PHE A 250 21.83 2.09 -9.20
C PHE A 250 22.50 1.88 -10.57
N ILE A 251 22.31 2.79 -11.52
CA ILE A 251 22.96 2.70 -12.85
C ILE A 251 24.48 2.74 -12.70
N ALA A 252 25.01 3.64 -11.86
CA ALA A 252 26.45 3.71 -11.61
C ALA A 252 26.98 2.41 -10.99
N GLU A 253 26.30 1.87 -9.98
CA GLU A 253 26.67 0.61 -9.32
C GLU A 253 26.60 -0.58 -10.29
N VAL A 254 25.54 -0.67 -11.10
CA VAL A 254 25.39 -1.72 -12.12
C VAL A 254 26.49 -1.64 -13.17
N CYS A 255 26.82 -0.43 -13.66
CA CYS A 255 27.90 -0.24 -14.63
C CYS A 255 29.27 -0.61 -14.04
N GLU A 256 29.52 -0.31 -12.77
CA GLU A 256 30.73 -0.73 -12.05
C GLU A 256 30.83 -2.26 -11.99
N LEU A 257 29.74 -2.95 -11.55
CA LEU A 257 29.70 -4.42 -11.48
C LEU A 257 29.83 -5.06 -12.87
N ALA A 258 29.24 -4.43 -13.87
CA ALA A 258 29.34 -4.84 -15.26
C ALA A 258 30.69 -4.50 -15.92
N GLY A 259 31.52 -3.66 -15.32
CA GLY A 259 32.80 -3.20 -15.89
C GLY A 259 32.62 -2.40 -17.19
N ILE A 260 31.57 -1.59 -17.27
CA ILE A 260 31.22 -0.72 -18.42
C ILE A 260 31.18 0.74 -17.98
N ALA A 261 31.36 1.67 -18.95
CA ALA A 261 31.20 3.09 -18.68
C ALA A 261 29.72 3.44 -18.46
N VAL A 262 29.46 4.40 -17.58
CA VAL A 262 28.10 4.92 -17.35
C VAL A 262 27.70 5.78 -18.56
N PRO A 263 26.68 5.39 -19.34
CA PRO A 263 26.22 6.20 -20.47
C PRO A 263 25.34 7.36 -20.00
N ALA A 264 25.11 8.32 -20.90
CA ALA A 264 24.02 9.26 -20.72
C ALA A 264 22.68 8.54 -20.88
N VAL A 265 21.76 8.75 -19.95
CA VAL A 265 20.43 8.13 -19.93
C VAL A 265 19.36 9.22 -19.88
N ASP A 266 18.18 8.91 -20.42
CA ASP A 266 16.99 9.74 -20.25
C ASP A 266 16.44 9.53 -18.83
N GLU A 267 16.44 10.60 -18.04
CA GLU A 267 15.98 10.58 -16.65
C GLU A 267 14.46 10.74 -16.50
N GLY A 268 13.73 10.80 -17.61
CA GLY A 268 12.29 11.01 -17.59
C GLY A 268 11.87 12.44 -17.21
N ARG A 269 10.63 12.61 -16.78
CA ARG A 269 10.01 13.93 -16.56
C ARG A 269 10.00 14.40 -15.11
N MET A 270 10.07 13.46 -14.15
CA MET A 270 9.92 13.78 -12.73
C MET A 270 10.90 14.87 -12.25
N PRO A 271 12.22 14.89 -12.62
CA PRO A 271 13.13 15.96 -12.21
C PRO A 271 12.70 17.35 -12.68
N TRP A 272 12.02 17.41 -13.83
CA TRP A 272 11.48 18.67 -14.34
C TRP A 272 10.17 19.06 -13.64
N TRP A 273 9.23 18.13 -13.51
CA TRP A 273 7.96 18.38 -12.83
C TRP A 273 8.14 18.83 -11.38
N SER A 274 9.05 18.19 -10.65
CA SER A 274 9.32 18.54 -9.25
C SER A 274 9.97 19.90 -9.05
N ARG A 275 10.49 20.52 -10.12
CA ARG A 275 11.11 21.86 -10.12
C ARG A 275 10.26 22.92 -10.81
N SER A 276 9.08 22.59 -11.29
CA SER A 276 8.16 23.56 -11.90
C SER A 276 7.68 24.58 -10.87
N VAL A 277 7.16 25.72 -11.35
CA VAL A 277 6.59 26.76 -10.46
C VAL A 277 5.47 26.19 -9.62
N ASP A 278 4.65 25.32 -10.20
CA ASP A 278 3.51 24.70 -9.52
C ASP A 278 3.96 23.75 -8.38
N SER A 279 5.18 23.24 -8.44
CA SER A 279 5.74 22.37 -7.40
C SER A 279 6.02 23.11 -6.08
N THR A 280 6.01 24.45 -6.07
CA THR A 280 6.11 25.22 -4.81
C THR A 280 5.01 24.88 -3.83
N TYR A 281 3.84 24.44 -4.33
CA TYR A 281 2.74 23.93 -3.51
C TYR A 281 3.13 22.67 -2.72
N LEU A 282 4.09 21.90 -3.22
CA LEU A 282 4.55 20.64 -2.62
C LEU A 282 5.52 20.89 -1.44
N THR A 283 6.21 22.04 -1.46
CA THR A 283 7.26 22.34 -0.47
C THR A 283 6.69 22.33 0.95
N SER A 284 7.37 21.61 1.84
CA SER A 284 7.01 21.45 3.26
C SER A 284 5.67 20.76 3.53
N LYS A 285 5.09 20.08 2.55
CA LYS A 285 3.94 19.19 2.79
C LYS A 285 4.35 18.08 3.75
N ARG A 286 3.57 17.91 4.80
CA ARG A 286 3.85 16.97 5.89
C ARG A 286 3.40 15.57 5.51
N VAL A 287 4.33 14.61 5.46
CA VAL A 287 4.03 13.24 5.05
C VAL A 287 4.37 12.23 6.14
N PHE A 288 3.46 11.29 6.38
CA PHE A 288 3.69 10.13 7.24
C PHE A 288 3.90 8.89 6.36
N ILE A 289 4.96 8.13 6.64
CA ILE A 289 5.42 7.01 5.78
C ILE A 289 5.46 5.72 6.59
N PHE A 290 4.76 4.70 6.12
CA PHE A 290 4.75 3.38 6.73
C PHE A 290 4.60 2.26 5.69
N GLY A 291 5.37 1.19 5.79
CA GLY A 291 5.30 0.09 4.82
C GLY A 291 6.37 -0.97 5.07
N ASP A 292 6.75 -1.71 4.02
CA ASP A 292 7.99 -2.47 4.11
C ASP A 292 9.19 -1.52 4.15
N ALA A 293 10.29 -1.97 4.74
CA ALA A 293 11.42 -1.09 5.01
C ALA A 293 12.05 -0.52 3.74
N THR A 294 12.17 -1.31 2.67
CA THR A 294 12.79 -0.87 1.41
C THR A 294 11.99 0.27 0.77
N HIS A 295 10.67 0.11 0.64
CA HIS A 295 9.81 1.14 0.06
C HIS A 295 9.66 2.35 0.99
N ALA A 296 9.57 2.14 2.31
CA ALA A 296 9.45 3.23 3.27
C ALA A 296 10.71 4.12 3.30
N ILE A 297 11.91 3.52 3.28
CA ILE A 297 13.18 4.26 3.20
C ILE A 297 13.29 5.02 1.88
N ALA A 298 12.96 4.38 0.76
CA ALA A 298 12.97 5.02 -0.55
C ALA A 298 11.96 6.16 -0.62
N ALA A 299 10.75 5.96 -0.09
CA ALA A 299 9.70 6.99 -0.05
C ALA A 299 10.13 8.21 0.77
N ALA A 300 10.79 8.00 1.92
CA ALA A 300 11.29 9.10 2.73
C ALA A 300 12.36 9.92 2.01
N ARG A 301 13.25 9.25 1.26
CA ARG A 301 14.26 9.91 0.42
C ARG A 301 13.61 10.74 -0.69
N ILE A 302 12.67 10.17 -1.45
CA ILE A 302 11.97 10.88 -2.51
C ILE A 302 11.20 12.06 -1.95
N ALA A 303 10.46 11.86 -0.88
CA ALA A 303 9.65 12.89 -0.23
C ALA A 303 10.49 14.12 0.09
N ARG A 304 11.63 13.94 0.76
CA ARG A 304 12.50 15.06 1.15
C ARG A 304 13.34 15.61 0.00
N ASP A 305 14.07 14.72 -0.70
CA ASP A 305 15.17 15.14 -1.58
C ASP A 305 14.69 15.49 -3.00
N GLU A 306 13.56 14.92 -3.43
CA GLU A 306 13.04 15.07 -4.79
C GLU A 306 11.77 15.92 -4.86
N LEU A 307 10.90 15.87 -3.83
CA LEU A 307 9.63 16.59 -3.79
C LEU A 307 9.60 17.77 -2.78
N GLY A 308 10.57 17.85 -1.87
CA GLY A 308 10.62 18.91 -0.86
C GLY A 308 9.58 18.78 0.26
N PHE A 309 9.07 17.57 0.50
CA PHE A 309 8.16 17.28 1.60
C PHE A 309 8.89 17.25 2.95
N GLU A 310 8.17 17.49 4.02
CA GLU A 310 8.60 17.26 5.41
C GLU A 310 8.16 15.86 5.85
N VAL A 311 9.12 14.98 6.15
CA VAL A 311 8.82 13.64 6.69
C VAL A 311 8.56 13.77 8.18
N VAL A 312 7.31 13.58 8.61
CA VAL A 312 6.87 13.74 10.01
C VAL A 312 6.68 12.41 10.75
N GLY A 313 6.76 11.30 10.05
CA GLY A 313 6.75 9.95 10.62
C GLY A 313 7.32 8.96 9.63
N LEU A 314 8.08 7.99 10.12
CA LEU A 314 8.68 6.94 9.33
C LEU A 314 8.64 5.62 10.11
N GLY A 315 8.13 4.57 9.48
CA GLY A 315 8.06 3.26 10.12
C GLY A 315 7.97 2.09 9.15
N CYS A 316 8.09 0.89 9.72
CA CYS A 316 7.91 -0.35 8.97
C CYS A 316 7.29 -1.45 9.85
N TYR A 317 6.66 -2.42 9.19
CA TYR A 317 6.09 -3.58 9.86
C TYR A 317 7.06 -4.77 9.94
N ASN A 318 8.03 -4.88 9.04
CA ASN A 318 8.98 -5.98 9.00
C ASN A 318 10.20 -5.71 9.91
N ARG A 319 10.39 -6.58 10.89
CA ARG A 319 11.45 -6.44 11.92
C ARG A 319 12.85 -6.77 11.41
N GLU A 320 12.95 -7.53 10.34
CA GLU A 320 14.20 -7.96 9.73
C GLU A 320 15.08 -6.78 9.29
N PHE A 321 14.44 -5.67 8.86
CA PHE A 321 15.10 -4.44 8.41
C PHE A 321 15.02 -3.29 9.42
N ALA A 322 14.76 -3.61 10.70
CA ALA A 322 14.65 -2.60 11.75
C ALA A 322 15.91 -1.74 11.92
N ARG A 323 17.10 -2.27 11.59
CA ARG A 323 18.34 -1.52 11.63
C ARG A 323 18.40 -0.46 10.55
N GLU A 324 18.02 -0.81 9.35
CA GLU A 324 18.01 0.05 8.17
C GLU A 324 17.01 1.19 8.34
N ILE A 325 15.80 0.92 8.82
CA ILE A 325 14.79 1.95 9.08
C ILE A 325 15.21 2.89 10.21
N ARG A 326 15.87 2.40 11.27
CA ARG A 326 16.44 3.25 12.33
C ARG A 326 17.55 4.16 11.80
N ALA A 327 18.39 3.65 10.91
CA ALA A 327 19.44 4.44 10.29
C ALA A 327 18.85 5.54 9.39
N ALA A 328 17.81 5.22 8.63
CA ALA A 328 17.09 6.19 7.79
C ALA A 328 16.38 7.25 8.63
N ALA A 329 15.63 6.87 9.67
CA ALA A 329 14.87 7.79 10.51
C ALA A 329 15.75 8.87 11.16
N LYS A 330 17.00 8.54 11.52
CA LYS A 330 17.97 9.52 12.05
C LYS A 330 18.26 10.68 11.11
N LEU A 331 18.19 10.45 9.77
CA LEU A 331 18.39 11.49 8.77
C LEU A 331 17.30 12.56 8.78
N TYR A 332 16.15 12.23 9.36
CA TYR A 332 14.97 13.09 9.47
C TYR A 332 14.76 13.57 10.93
N GLY A 333 15.62 13.17 11.87
CA GLY A 333 15.45 13.50 13.29
C GLY A 333 14.25 12.80 13.94
N LEU A 334 13.86 11.63 13.41
CA LEU A 334 12.68 10.87 13.84
C LEU A 334 13.06 9.62 14.62
N GLU A 335 12.18 9.24 15.56
CA GLU A 335 12.14 7.89 16.12
C GLU A 335 11.30 7.01 15.20
N PRO A 336 11.81 5.88 14.68
CA PRO A 336 11.07 5.04 13.75
C PRO A 336 10.00 4.23 14.45
N LEU A 337 8.83 4.14 13.84
CA LEU A 337 7.75 3.26 14.28
C LEU A 337 7.97 1.86 13.70
N ILE A 338 8.39 0.89 14.53
CA ILE A 338 8.60 -0.50 14.12
C ILE A 338 7.57 -1.36 14.84
N THR A 339 6.49 -1.68 14.14
CA THR A 339 5.35 -2.41 14.72
C THR A 339 4.55 -3.11 13.63
N ASP A 340 3.91 -4.21 13.99
CA ASP A 340 2.87 -4.89 13.22
C ASP A 340 1.46 -4.64 13.79
N ASP A 341 1.35 -3.75 14.77
CA ASP A 341 0.08 -3.32 15.35
C ASP A 341 -0.50 -2.14 14.57
N TYR A 342 -1.50 -2.42 13.81
CA TYR A 342 -2.27 -1.47 13.00
C TYR A 342 -2.88 -0.31 13.84
N LEU A 343 -3.27 -0.55 15.10
CA LEU A 343 -3.82 0.50 15.96
C LEU A 343 -2.75 1.48 16.40
N ALA A 344 -1.54 0.98 16.71
CA ALA A 344 -0.40 1.85 17.02
C ALA A 344 -0.02 2.74 15.83
N VAL A 345 -0.16 2.23 14.60
CA VAL A 345 0.07 3.03 13.38
C VAL A 345 -1.01 4.08 13.21
N GLU A 346 -2.29 3.76 13.45
CA GLU A 346 -3.38 4.73 13.40
C GLU A 346 -3.19 5.88 14.38
N ASP A 347 -2.85 5.56 15.63
CA ASP A 347 -2.57 6.57 16.66
C ASP A 347 -1.41 7.48 16.27
N ALA A 348 -0.34 6.91 15.70
CA ALA A 348 0.81 7.67 15.24
C ALA A 348 0.47 8.60 14.06
N ILE A 349 -0.32 8.15 13.09
CA ILE A 349 -0.79 8.98 11.97
C ILE A 349 -1.68 10.11 12.47
N ALA A 350 -2.60 9.83 13.39
CA ALA A 350 -3.48 10.84 13.98
C ALA A 350 -2.71 11.91 14.74
N ALA A 351 -1.66 11.52 15.47
CA ALA A 351 -0.80 12.43 16.23
C ALA A 351 0.13 13.27 15.32
N ALA A 352 0.56 12.74 14.18
CA ALA A 352 1.53 13.38 13.30
C ALA A 352 1.02 14.64 12.59
N SER A 353 -0.30 14.88 12.53
CA SER A 353 -0.90 16.00 11.78
C SER A 353 -0.37 16.12 10.34
N CYS A 354 -0.28 15.00 9.64
CA CYS A 354 0.22 14.93 8.27
C CYS A 354 -0.84 15.35 7.25
N GLU A 355 -0.39 15.73 6.05
CA GLU A 355 -1.24 16.12 4.91
C GLU A 355 -1.33 15.00 3.87
N LEU A 356 -0.43 14.03 3.91
CA LEU A 356 -0.40 12.86 3.04
C LEU A 356 0.10 11.65 3.83
N VAL A 357 -0.53 10.51 3.60
CA VAL A 357 -0.07 9.22 4.12
C VAL A 357 0.48 8.39 2.94
N LEU A 358 1.72 7.98 3.06
CA LEU A 358 2.36 7.03 2.14
C LEU A 358 2.45 5.69 2.87
N GLY A 359 1.66 4.71 2.44
CA GLY A 359 1.52 3.49 3.24
C GLY A 359 1.14 2.26 2.42
N THR A 360 0.49 1.33 3.08
CA THR A 360 -0.07 0.12 2.49
C THR A 360 -1.58 0.25 2.33
N GLN A 361 -2.26 -0.82 1.93
CA GLN A 361 -3.73 -0.82 1.97
C GLN A 361 -4.28 -0.58 3.40
N MET A 362 -3.52 -0.91 4.44
CA MET A 362 -3.95 -0.71 5.83
C MET A 362 -4.00 0.78 6.15
N GLU A 363 -2.94 1.52 5.82
CA GLU A 363 -2.88 2.97 5.99
C GLU A 363 -3.89 3.69 5.10
N ARG A 364 -4.23 3.14 3.93
CA ARG A 364 -5.33 3.69 3.11
C ARG A 364 -6.67 3.64 3.84
N HIS A 365 -6.95 2.59 4.63
CA HIS A 365 -8.16 2.54 5.44
C HIS A 365 -8.12 3.55 6.60
N ILE A 366 -6.96 3.70 7.25
CA ILE A 366 -6.73 4.70 8.30
C ILE A 366 -6.93 6.11 7.72
N ALA A 367 -6.24 6.43 6.64
CA ALA A 367 -6.30 7.74 5.99
C ALA A 367 -7.73 8.11 5.57
N LYS A 368 -8.51 7.13 5.05
CA LYS A 368 -9.91 7.35 4.70
C LYS A 368 -10.76 7.71 5.93
N ARG A 369 -10.53 7.07 7.08
CA ARG A 369 -11.22 7.44 8.34
C ARG A 369 -10.83 8.83 8.82
N LEU A 370 -9.55 9.16 8.71
CA LEU A 370 -9.00 10.46 9.12
C LEU A 370 -9.21 11.57 8.07
N ARG A 371 -9.78 11.24 6.90
CA ARG A 371 -9.98 12.14 5.75
C ARG A 371 -8.68 12.75 5.24
N LEU A 372 -7.65 11.93 5.17
CA LEU A 372 -6.34 12.30 4.65
C LEU A 372 -6.13 11.69 3.25
N PRO A 373 -5.45 12.38 2.34
CA PRO A 373 -4.95 11.78 1.11
C PRO A 373 -4.00 10.62 1.44
N CYS A 374 -4.03 9.57 0.61
CA CYS A 374 -3.15 8.41 0.77
C CYS A 374 -2.70 7.85 -0.57
N ALA A 375 -1.43 7.48 -0.65
CA ALA A 375 -0.89 6.69 -1.75
C ALA A 375 -0.31 5.37 -1.20
N VAL A 376 -0.57 4.26 -1.90
CA VAL A 376 0.00 2.96 -1.55
C VAL A 376 1.40 2.84 -2.15
N ILE A 377 2.38 2.51 -1.31
CA ILE A 377 3.80 2.43 -1.67
C ILE A 377 4.40 1.03 -1.50
N SER A 378 3.75 0.14 -0.77
CA SER A 378 4.23 -1.23 -0.55
C SER A 378 3.09 -2.20 -0.23
N ALA A 379 3.38 -3.49 -0.19
CA ALA A 379 2.48 -4.51 0.36
C ALA A 379 2.25 -4.28 1.88
N PRO A 380 1.14 -4.77 2.45
CA PRO A 380 0.05 -5.49 1.79
C PRO A 380 -0.77 -4.61 0.85
N VAL A 381 -1.29 -5.23 -0.20
CA VAL A 381 -1.97 -4.57 -1.32
C VAL A 381 -3.35 -5.18 -1.58
N HIS A 382 -4.18 -4.47 -2.34
CA HIS A 382 -5.48 -4.97 -2.77
C HIS A 382 -5.63 -4.89 -4.30
N VAL A 383 -6.75 -5.37 -4.84
CA VAL A 383 -6.99 -5.48 -6.30
C VAL A 383 -6.79 -4.16 -7.06
N GLN A 384 -7.10 -3.01 -6.46
CA GLN A 384 -6.88 -1.70 -7.09
C GLN A 384 -5.40 -1.30 -7.20
N ASP A 385 -4.52 -1.97 -6.48
CA ASP A 385 -3.07 -1.70 -6.52
C ASP A 385 -2.36 -2.47 -7.66
N PHE A 386 -3.11 -3.27 -8.42
CA PHE A 386 -2.67 -3.96 -9.64
C PHE A 386 -3.30 -3.29 -10.87
N PRO A 387 -2.77 -2.18 -11.39
CA PRO A 387 -3.31 -1.50 -12.54
C PRO A 387 -3.14 -2.33 -13.83
N ALA A 388 -4.02 -2.10 -14.79
CA ALA A 388 -3.93 -2.77 -16.10
C ALA A 388 -2.75 -2.25 -16.93
N ARG A 389 -2.45 -0.94 -16.83
CA ARG A 389 -1.33 -0.32 -17.52
C ARG A 389 0.00 -0.59 -16.82
N HIS A 390 1.10 -0.47 -17.55
CA HIS A 390 2.45 -0.45 -17.00
C HIS A 390 2.58 0.69 -15.98
N SER A 391 2.98 0.36 -14.76
CA SER A 391 3.03 1.30 -13.64
C SER A 391 4.09 0.85 -12.62
N PRO A 392 5.38 0.93 -12.96
CA PRO A 392 6.47 0.54 -12.07
C PRO A 392 6.64 1.51 -10.90
N GLN A 393 7.41 1.11 -9.91
CA GLN A 393 7.94 1.98 -8.84
C GLN A 393 9.44 2.22 -8.99
N MET A 394 10.11 1.39 -9.79
CA MET A 394 11.54 1.44 -10.01
C MET A 394 11.90 2.10 -11.33
N GLY A 395 13.14 2.62 -11.42
CA GLY A 395 13.63 3.30 -12.61
C GLY A 395 13.07 4.73 -12.76
N PHE A 396 13.41 5.39 -13.84
CA PHE A 396 12.94 6.74 -14.11
C PHE A 396 11.45 6.80 -14.43
N GLU A 397 10.91 5.77 -15.09
CA GLU A 397 9.45 5.69 -15.29
C GLU A 397 8.73 5.46 -13.96
N GLY A 398 9.32 4.68 -13.05
CA GLY A 398 8.81 4.55 -11.69
C GLY A 398 8.76 5.87 -10.94
N ALA A 399 9.76 6.73 -11.11
CA ALA A 399 9.75 8.07 -10.53
C ALA A 399 8.60 8.95 -11.09
N ASN A 400 8.30 8.86 -12.38
CA ASN A 400 7.15 9.55 -12.97
C ASN A 400 5.82 9.04 -12.38
N VAL A 401 5.67 7.72 -12.24
CA VAL A 401 4.48 7.10 -11.63
C VAL A 401 4.31 7.52 -10.16
N ILE A 402 5.40 7.56 -9.41
CA ILE A 402 5.42 8.00 -8.02
C ILE A 402 4.95 9.46 -7.93
N PHE A 403 5.50 10.34 -8.76
CA PHE A 403 5.10 11.74 -8.79
C PHE A 403 3.59 11.89 -8.99
N ASP A 404 3.05 11.29 -10.06
CA ASP A 404 1.62 11.34 -10.34
C ASP A 404 0.79 10.77 -9.17
N THR A 405 1.20 9.62 -8.63
CA THR A 405 0.44 8.92 -7.59
C THR A 405 0.41 9.69 -6.27
N TRP A 406 1.48 10.40 -5.90
CA TRP A 406 1.55 11.11 -4.64
C TRP A 406 1.05 12.55 -4.74
N VAL A 407 1.27 13.21 -5.88
CA VAL A 407 0.91 14.63 -6.07
C VAL A 407 -0.57 14.80 -6.38
N HIS A 408 -1.16 13.94 -7.22
CA HIS A 408 -2.57 14.07 -7.58
C HIS A 408 -3.52 14.08 -6.37
N PRO A 409 -3.41 13.20 -5.36
CA PRO A 409 -4.26 13.27 -4.18
C PRO A 409 -4.12 14.58 -3.39
N LEU A 410 -2.93 15.19 -3.38
CA LEU A 410 -2.72 16.49 -2.73
C LEU A 410 -3.38 17.63 -3.51
N VAL A 411 -3.25 17.62 -4.83
CA VAL A 411 -3.86 18.66 -5.72
C VAL A 411 -5.38 18.54 -5.69
N MET A 412 -5.94 17.32 -5.73
CA MET A 412 -7.39 17.10 -5.57
C MET A 412 -7.92 17.64 -4.24
N GLY A 413 -7.14 17.48 -3.15
CA GLY A 413 -7.49 18.07 -1.87
C GLY A 413 -7.52 19.59 -1.89
N LEU A 414 -6.72 20.24 -2.73
CA LEU A 414 -6.79 21.70 -2.95
C LEU A 414 -8.10 22.11 -3.62
N GLU A 415 -8.55 21.39 -4.65
CA GLU A 415 -9.83 21.67 -5.31
C GLU A 415 -11.01 21.53 -4.35
N GLU A 416 -11.06 20.45 -3.57
CA GLU A 416 -12.10 20.26 -2.54
C GLU A 416 -12.09 21.40 -1.51
N HIS A 417 -10.89 21.85 -1.12
CA HIS A 417 -10.72 22.96 -0.20
C HIS A 417 -11.23 24.28 -0.80
N LEU A 418 -10.88 24.57 -2.04
CA LEU A 418 -11.35 25.77 -2.76
C LEU A 418 -12.87 25.74 -2.95
N LEU A 419 -13.43 24.64 -3.41
CA LEU A 419 -14.89 24.47 -3.55
C LEU A 419 -15.61 24.62 -2.20
N THR A 420 -15.03 24.12 -1.12
CA THR A 420 -15.62 24.28 0.22
C THR A 420 -15.50 25.71 0.73
N MET A 421 -14.37 26.37 0.47
CA MET A 421 -14.10 27.75 0.89
C MET A 421 -15.01 28.75 0.17
N PHE A 422 -15.24 28.53 -1.12
CA PHE A 422 -16.05 29.40 -1.98
C PHE A 422 -17.48 28.90 -2.21
N ARG A 423 -17.94 27.92 -1.42
CA ARG A 423 -19.25 27.30 -1.61
C ARG A 423 -20.41 28.30 -1.64
N ASP A 424 -20.30 29.36 -0.88
CA ASP A 424 -21.31 30.40 -0.77
C ASP A 424 -21.03 31.60 -1.68
N ASP A 425 -19.96 31.55 -2.49
CA ASP A 425 -19.66 32.56 -3.50
C ASP A 425 -20.55 32.39 -4.71
N PHE A 426 -20.78 33.49 -5.41
CA PHE A 426 -21.65 33.55 -6.59
C PHE A 426 -21.27 32.53 -7.67
N GLU A 427 -19.98 32.30 -7.91
CA GLU A 427 -19.49 31.38 -8.92
C GLU A 427 -19.42 29.91 -8.44
N PHE A 428 -19.24 29.68 -7.15
CA PHE A 428 -18.94 28.35 -6.58
C PHE A 428 -20.02 27.80 -5.66
N SER A 429 -21.19 28.48 -5.58
CA SER A 429 -22.31 27.96 -4.80
C SER A 429 -22.94 26.75 -5.48
N ASP A 430 -23.53 25.84 -4.69
CA ASP A 430 -24.27 24.67 -5.22
C ASP A 430 -25.48 25.11 -6.11
N ALA A 431 -25.92 26.36 -5.99
CA ALA A 431 -26.99 26.95 -6.79
C ALA A 431 -26.48 27.72 -8.02
N ALA A 432 -25.16 27.87 -8.20
CA ALA A 432 -24.61 28.57 -9.35
C ALA A 432 -24.80 27.76 -10.63
N GLY A 433 -25.29 28.40 -11.68
CA GLY A 433 -25.31 27.82 -13.03
C GLY A 433 -23.90 27.73 -13.61
N ALA A 434 -23.76 26.94 -14.68
CA ALA A 434 -22.48 26.85 -15.39
C ALA A 434 -22.06 28.24 -15.94
N SER A 435 -20.83 28.66 -15.65
CA SER A 435 -20.31 30.02 -15.98
C SER A 435 -20.39 30.38 -17.46
N HIS A 436 -20.32 29.39 -18.35
CA HIS A 436 -20.42 29.58 -19.79
C HIS A 436 -21.82 29.91 -20.31
N LEU A 437 -22.86 29.75 -19.46
CA LEU A 437 -24.25 30.07 -19.80
C LEU A 437 -24.57 31.57 -19.66
N GLY A 438 -23.57 32.38 -19.30
CA GLY A 438 -23.71 33.83 -19.10
C GLY A 438 -24.46 34.16 -17.80
N HIS A 439 -24.34 35.41 -17.36
CA HIS A 439 -25.03 35.91 -16.16
C HIS A 439 -26.54 36.14 -16.44
N GLY A 440 -27.22 35.11 -16.91
CA GLY A 440 -28.67 35.08 -17.01
C GLY A 440 -29.26 35.03 -15.61
N THR A 441 -29.54 36.21 -15.09
CA THR A 441 -30.45 36.51 -13.99
C THR A 441 -30.53 35.44 -12.87
N ALA A 442 -29.84 35.70 -11.81
CA ALA A 442 -29.96 35.00 -10.52
C ALA A 442 -31.39 34.97 -9.94
N ALA A 443 -32.38 35.52 -10.64
CA ALA A 443 -33.77 35.60 -10.21
C ALA A 443 -34.63 34.38 -10.54
N THR A 444 -34.09 33.36 -11.25
CA THR A 444 -34.86 32.18 -11.64
C THR A 444 -34.38 30.85 -11.01
N ALA A 445 -33.42 30.91 -10.11
CA ALA A 445 -32.89 29.72 -9.44
C ALA A 445 -33.85 29.08 -8.40
N SER A 446 -35.06 29.62 -8.20
CA SER A 446 -36.07 29.03 -7.32
C SER A 446 -37.14 28.22 -8.05
N ALA A 447 -37.04 28.05 -9.37
CA ALA A 447 -37.88 27.09 -10.05
C ALA A 447 -37.30 25.69 -9.90
N PRO A 448 -38.00 24.74 -9.29
CA PRO A 448 -37.53 23.35 -9.34
C PRO A 448 -37.38 22.97 -10.81
N LEU A 449 -36.32 22.29 -11.18
CA LEU A 449 -36.17 21.56 -12.43
C LEU A 449 -37.32 20.52 -12.51
N ALA A 450 -38.51 21.02 -12.71
CA ALA A 450 -39.66 20.22 -13.03
C ALA A 450 -39.50 19.78 -14.47
N SER A 451 -39.15 18.52 -14.61
CA SER A 451 -39.58 17.70 -15.72
C SER A 451 -39.33 18.25 -17.13
N SER A 452 -38.13 18.10 -17.62
CA SER A 452 -37.97 17.70 -19.01
C SER A 452 -37.53 16.23 -19.06
N ARG A 453 -38.33 15.37 -18.48
CA ARG A 453 -38.34 13.95 -18.81
C ARG A 453 -39.41 13.73 -19.89
N GLU A 454 -39.04 14.02 -21.12
CA GLU A 454 -39.61 13.38 -22.29
C GLU A 454 -38.47 13.09 -23.26
N GLY A 455 -38.21 11.82 -23.44
CA GLY A 455 -37.42 11.36 -24.56
C GLY A 455 -36.29 10.42 -24.25
N SER A 456 -36.63 9.16 -24.34
CA SER A 456 -35.77 7.97 -24.61
C SER A 456 -34.99 7.39 -23.44
N GLY A 457 -35.49 6.25 -23.04
CA GLY A 457 -35.07 5.36 -22.00
C GLY A 457 -33.73 4.67 -22.22
N VAL A 458 -33.11 4.45 -21.12
CA VAL A 458 -32.59 3.15 -20.70
C VAL A 458 -32.74 3.12 -19.19
N GLY A 459 -33.47 2.12 -18.70
CA GLY A 459 -33.81 1.99 -17.30
C GLY A 459 -32.63 1.56 -16.46
N LEU A 460 -32.57 2.15 -15.28
CA LEU A 460 -32.05 1.53 -14.07
C LEU A 460 -32.91 1.98 -12.89
N ALA A 461 -33.12 1.03 -12.02
CA ALA A 461 -34.15 0.94 -11.02
C ALA A 461 -34.22 2.10 -10.03
N ASP A 462 -35.42 2.45 -9.78
CA ASP A 462 -36.15 2.92 -8.63
C ASP A 462 -35.46 2.79 -7.27
N ASP A 463 -35.31 3.91 -6.59
CA ASP A 463 -35.36 3.92 -5.14
C ASP A 463 -36.19 5.12 -4.66
N THR A 464 -37.23 4.76 -4.01
CA THR A 464 -38.36 5.51 -3.50
C THR A 464 -37.99 6.65 -2.57
N VAL A 465 -38.38 7.85 -2.93
CA VAL A 465 -38.49 9.01 -2.03
C VAL A 465 -39.81 8.93 -1.30
N VAL A 466 -39.75 8.79 0.02
CA VAL A 466 -40.89 8.94 0.90
C VAL A 466 -41.04 10.43 1.26
N GLU A 467 -42.06 11.07 0.74
CA GLU A 467 -42.54 12.37 1.22
C GLU A 467 -43.10 12.23 2.65
N ALA A 468 -42.50 12.96 3.57
CA ALA A 468 -43.14 13.21 4.87
C ALA A 468 -43.61 14.66 4.95
N LYS A 469 -44.88 14.85 4.67
CA LYS A 469 -45.63 16.03 5.15
C LYS A 469 -45.85 15.83 6.64
N ASN A 470 -45.38 16.75 7.46
CA ASN A 470 -46.07 17.09 8.72
C ASN A 470 -45.50 18.43 9.25
N SER A 471 -46.35 19.42 9.22
CA SER A 471 -46.22 20.66 9.99
C SER A 471 -46.59 20.39 11.44
N PRO A 472 -45.83 20.87 12.43
CA PRO A 472 -46.21 20.73 13.83
C PRO A 472 -47.22 21.79 14.25
N PRO A 473 -48.13 21.44 15.19
CA PRO A 473 -49.14 22.35 15.71
C PRO A 473 -48.56 23.32 16.75
N THR A 474 -49.13 24.50 16.78
CA THR A 474 -48.90 25.57 17.76
C THR A 474 -49.25 25.12 19.18
N PRO A 475 -48.44 25.36 20.21
CA PRO A 475 -48.86 25.12 21.59
C PRO A 475 -49.66 26.30 22.18
N PRO A 476 -50.57 26.03 23.10
CA PRO A 476 -51.41 27.05 23.72
C PRO A 476 -50.72 27.80 24.85
N ASP A 477 -51.18 29.03 25.03
CA ASP A 477 -50.90 29.94 26.12
C ASP A 477 -51.15 29.32 27.51
N ALA A 478 -50.21 29.50 28.43
CA ALA A 478 -50.48 29.44 29.86
C ALA A 478 -49.60 30.44 30.62
N GLY A 479 -50.27 31.35 31.23
CA GLY A 479 -49.69 32.53 31.85
C GLY A 479 -49.15 32.37 33.26
N ARG A 480 -48.47 33.44 33.63
CA ARG A 480 -48.26 34.07 34.95
C ARG A 480 -47.49 33.35 36.05
N GLY A 481 -46.37 33.98 36.39
CA GLY A 481 -45.75 33.92 37.71
C GLY A 481 -44.45 34.70 37.74
N ALA A 482 -44.49 35.84 38.39
CA ALA A 482 -43.41 36.80 38.52
C ALA A 482 -42.25 36.27 39.38
N ASP A 483 -41.01 36.56 38.98
CA ASP A 483 -40.03 37.17 39.88
C ASP A 483 -38.92 37.82 39.07
N THR A 484 -38.73 39.10 39.34
CA THR A 484 -37.78 40.01 38.70
C THR A 484 -36.38 39.82 39.26
N ALA A 485 -35.54 39.17 38.46
CA ALA A 485 -34.08 39.43 38.50
C ALA A 485 -33.73 40.10 37.18
N VAL A 486 -33.28 41.32 37.21
CA VAL A 486 -32.78 42.07 36.05
C VAL A 486 -31.48 41.41 35.64
N LEU A 487 -31.57 40.45 34.69
CA LEU A 487 -30.41 39.96 33.97
C LEU A 487 -30.08 40.98 32.88
N GLU A 488 -28.96 41.67 33.03
CA GLU A 488 -28.36 42.47 31.96
C GLU A 488 -28.28 41.62 30.69
N ARG A 489 -28.92 42.08 29.61
CA ARG A 489 -28.82 41.42 28.31
C ARG A 489 -27.34 41.46 27.87
N PRO A 490 -26.72 40.32 27.52
CA PRO A 490 -25.35 40.32 27.03
C PRO A 490 -25.26 41.23 25.81
N GLN A 491 -24.24 42.09 25.78
CA GLN A 491 -23.92 42.87 24.59
C GLN A 491 -23.51 41.95 23.47
N VAL A 492 -24.25 41.98 22.38
CA VAL A 492 -23.98 41.22 21.16
C VAL A 492 -23.64 42.15 20.01
N ASP A 493 -22.79 41.70 19.08
CA ASP A 493 -22.49 42.40 17.85
C ASP A 493 -23.68 42.34 16.86
N ALA A 494 -23.50 42.94 15.66
CA ALA A 494 -24.52 42.99 14.63
C ALA A 494 -24.97 41.56 14.13
N ASP A 495 -24.12 40.57 14.31
CA ASP A 495 -24.33 39.17 13.90
C ASP A 495 -24.83 38.29 15.06
N GLY A 496 -25.11 38.91 16.24
CA GLY A 496 -25.64 38.17 17.39
C GLY A 496 -24.58 37.52 18.30
N TRP A 497 -23.28 37.74 18.05
CA TRP A 497 -22.20 37.14 18.82
C TRP A 497 -21.93 37.91 20.13
N THR A 498 -21.73 37.16 21.20
CA THR A 498 -21.20 37.74 22.44
C THR A 498 -19.70 38.04 22.30
N ALA A 499 -19.18 39.00 23.05
CA ALA A 499 -17.74 39.34 23.06
C ALA A 499 -16.85 38.13 23.44
N GLU A 500 -17.36 37.20 24.25
CA GLU A 500 -16.67 35.97 24.63
C GLU A 500 -16.71 34.92 23.51
N GLY A 501 -17.86 34.73 22.86
CA GLY A 501 -18.01 33.85 21.72
C GLY A 501 -17.12 34.28 20.55
N ALA A 502 -17.06 35.57 20.27
CA ALA A 502 -16.20 36.13 19.23
C ALA A 502 -14.71 35.94 19.55
N ARG A 503 -14.29 36.07 20.81
CA ARG A 503 -12.89 35.80 21.23
C ARG A 503 -12.55 34.29 21.09
N GLU A 504 -13.47 33.42 21.44
CA GLU A 504 -13.27 31.97 21.31
C GLU A 504 -13.17 31.57 19.86
N LEU A 505 -13.98 32.16 18.98
CA LEU A 505 -13.90 31.97 17.55
C LEU A 505 -12.54 32.40 16.96
N GLN A 506 -11.94 33.47 17.51
CA GLN A 506 -10.61 33.94 17.11
C GLN A 506 -9.47 32.97 17.43
N LYS A 507 -9.62 32.10 18.41
CA LYS A 507 -8.63 31.06 18.74
C LYS A 507 -8.60 29.94 17.68
N ILE A 508 -9.64 29.83 16.88
CA ILE A 508 -9.69 28.86 15.78
C ILE A 508 -8.77 29.34 14.66
N PRO A 509 -7.93 28.45 14.08
CA PRO A 509 -7.06 28.78 12.96
C PRO A 509 -7.82 29.50 11.84
N PHE A 510 -7.21 30.53 11.25
CA PHE A 510 -7.90 31.45 10.32
C PHE A 510 -8.55 30.74 9.13
N PHE A 511 -7.95 29.66 8.65
CA PHE A 511 -8.43 28.91 7.49
C PHE A 511 -9.68 28.04 7.76
N VAL A 512 -10.01 27.74 9.01
CA VAL A 512 -11.27 27.05 9.40
C VAL A 512 -12.23 27.96 10.16
N ARG A 513 -11.79 29.15 10.58
CA ARG A 513 -12.57 30.10 11.38
C ARG A 513 -13.88 30.52 10.68
N GLY A 514 -13.82 30.80 9.39
CA GLY A 514 -15.00 31.16 8.61
C GLY A 514 -16.05 30.05 8.57
N LYS A 515 -15.62 28.79 8.44
CA LYS A 515 -16.51 27.62 8.51
C LYS A 515 -17.12 27.45 9.89
N ALA A 516 -16.31 27.58 10.94
CA ALA A 516 -16.79 27.49 12.32
C ALA A 516 -17.83 28.59 12.61
N LYS A 517 -17.60 29.83 12.17
CA LYS A 517 -18.55 30.94 12.31
C LYS A 517 -19.87 30.61 11.66
N ARG A 518 -19.88 30.26 10.36
CA ARG A 518 -21.12 29.94 9.62
C ARG A 518 -21.87 28.75 10.18
N ASN A 519 -21.16 27.69 10.57
CA ASN A 519 -21.83 26.52 11.18
C ASN A 519 -22.48 26.88 12.51
N THR A 520 -21.85 27.72 13.32
CA THR A 520 -22.41 28.17 14.59
C THR A 520 -23.62 29.07 14.36
N GLU A 521 -23.56 29.98 13.41
CA GLU A 521 -24.69 30.87 13.04
C GLU A 521 -25.89 30.07 12.49
N ARG A 522 -25.61 29.07 11.65
CA ARG A 522 -26.64 28.15 11.14
C ARG A 522 -27.28 27.37 12.29
N TYR A 523 -26.47 26.78 13.17
CA TYR A 523 -26.95 26.05 14.34
C TYR A 523 -27.81 26.94 15.23
N ALA A 524 -27.38 28.16 15.49
CA ALA A 524 -28.15 29.14 16.27
C ALA A 524 -29.48 29.45 15.59
N SER A 525 -29.49 29.66 14.27
CA SER A 525 -30.71 29.89 13.49
C SER A 525 -31.66 28.71 13.54
N GLU A 526 -31.17 27.48 13.36
CA GLU A 526 -31.95 26.24 13.45
C GLU A 526 -32.55 26.02 14.83
N LYS A 527 -31.88 26.47 15.87
CA LYS A 527 -32.32 26.40 17.27
C LYS A 527 -33.11 27.62 17.73
N GLY A 528 -33.26 28.64 16.88
CA GLY A 528 -33.97 29.88 17.24
C GLY A 528 -33.20 30.73 18.29
N LEU A 529 -31.90 30.58 18.38
CA LEU A 529 -31.08 31.32 19.33
C LEU A 529 -30.72 32.70 18.74
N THR A 530 -31.00 33.74 19.49
CA THR A 530 -30.70 35.15 19.11
C THR A 530 -29.36 35.64 19.63
N VAL A 531 -28.69 34.86 20.46
CA VAL A 531 -27.40 35.17 21.07
C VAL A 531 -26.47 33.98 20.89
N ILE A 532 -25.31 34.23 20.30
CA ILE A 532 -24.29 33.24 20.02
C ILE A 532 -23.12 33.39 21.01
N GLY A 533 -23.09 32.51 21.98
CA GLY A 533 -22.05 32.46 23.01
C GLY A 533 -21.02 31.35 22.76
N VAL A 534 -20.12 31.17 23.71
CA VAL A 534 -19.13 30.08 23.70
C VAL A 534 -19.79 28.72 23.70
N GLU A 535 -20.87 28.52 24.46
CA GLU A 535 -21.62 27.25 24.50
C GLU A 535 -22.20 26.91 23.13
N THR A 536 -22.83 27.88 22.48
CA THR A 536 -23.40 27.71 21.14
C THR A 536 -22.32 27.30 20.11
N LEU A 537 -21.11 27.83 20.22
CA LEU A 537 -19.96 27.46 19.38
C LEU A 537 -19.56 25.98 19.58
N TYR A 538 -19.51 25.52 20.82
CA TYR A 538 -19.15 24.13 21.12
C TYR A 538 -20.27 23.13 20.81
N GLU A 539 -21.52 23.52 21.01
CA GLU A 539 -22.68 22.70 20.61
C GLU A 539 -22.77 22.53 19.09
N ALA A 540 -22.58 23.63 18.36
CA ALA A 540 -22.50 23.58 16.90
C ALA A 540 -21.34 22.69 16.43
N LYS A 541 -20.18 22.78 17.07
CA LYS A 541 -19.05 21.89 16.79
C LYS A 541 -19.42 20.42 17.02
N ALA A 542 -20.06 20.08 18.13
CA ALA A 542 -20.49 18.72 18.44
C ALA A 542 -21.57 18.21 17.45
N HIS A 543 -22.47 19.10 17.01
CA HIS A 543 -23.53 18.78 16.05
C HIS A 543 -22.97 18.45 14.65
N TYR A 544 -22.00 19.22 14.15
CA TYR A 544 -21.42 19.05 12.81
C TYR A 544 -20.13 18.20 12.77
N ALA A 545 -19.70 17.65 13.91
CA ALA A 545 -18.56 16.72 14.00
C ALA A 545 -18.94 15.25 13.85
N ARG A 546 -20.23 14.96 13.63
CA ARG A 546 -20.74 13.59 13.41
C ARG A 546 -20.69 13.20 11.95
#